data_23f29936956bdc33d0262af17ee9f756
#
_entry.id   23f29936956bdc33d0262af17ee9f756
#
_cell.length_a   1.000
_cell.length_b   1.000
_cell.length_c   1.000
_cell.angle_alpha   90.00
_cell.angle_beta   90.00
_cell.angle_gamma   90.00
#
_symmetry.space_group_name_H-M   'P 1'
#
loop_
_entity.id
_entity.type
_entity.pdbx_description
1 polymer ?
#
loop_
_entity_poly.entity_id
_entity_poly.type
_entity_poly.pdbx_seq_one_letter_code
_entity_poly.pdbx_strand_id
1 'polypeptide(L)'
;MAKLTFSILSGIAPTKPGRWHNETYAGIRLTVSVLVPGRMTVMIAMRHWSLRQQVTLLVGVLCLALVCILAAGAAYIAQSRARQLVMENEAQDAILTANILDRGMFERFREARNLAAMPPLKNIWTGDPAVIRQVLEQVRTSYPDYAWIGFAAPDGRVVAATHGMLEGQSVQERPWFQDGLKGPAVGDVHEAKLLSTLLGPAPNNEPFRFVDVAAPVRDETGRVIGVVGAHLSWTWAEERRRAVLGDQSLYGNKTLWILSGDGTMLLGPGIGSKPFPEERVRAMRQAQAGAFEDASGPEAMLTGFAVASGYRDYPGLNWIVVSRQPDSVAFAATKGIIWTILGLGFGIALIGLVCARFIAKGVARPLQTIIEAADKIGRDPTISQVPRVSGSAEIVRLSAALRSLLRRAGAAEQQVIEASSQHEKDVMALRQLAETDPLSGLLNRRGFSLLANEAFGLHRRQGHSLAVLLLDIDFFKTVNDTHGHAAGDVVIQAIGKALGGALRASDKVARFGGEEFIVLLHEVNEEGIITVAQNLRRTVEALSIPYQDRTLTVTISVGGALAGPNDRDIQDVIARADDALYGAKAAGRNRVMIDGLQIQLASAVA
;
A
#
# COMPACT_ATOMS: atom_id res chain seq x y z
N MET A 1 -18.91 7.85 9.92
CA MET A 1 -17.70 8.56 10.42
C MET A 1 -17.93 8.93 11.89
N ALA A 2 -17.20 8.31 12.81
CA ALA A 2 -17.26 8.66 14.24
C ALA A 2 -16.22 9.76 14.50
N LYS A 3 -16.67 10.90 15.05
CA LYS A 3 -15.79 11.97 15.51
C LYS A 3 -15.47 11.74 16.98
N LEU A 4 -14.19 11.48 17.29
CA LEU A 4 -13.68 11.53 18.66
C LEU A 4 -13.23 12.96 18.96
N THR A 5 -13.86 13.58 19.94
CA THR A 5 -13.46 14.90 20.46
C THR A 5 -12.95 14.73 21.90
N PHE A 6 -11.72 15.17 22.15
CA PHE A 6 -11.15 15.27 23.49
C PHE A 6 -11.29 16.70 23.98
N SER A 7 -11.89 16.93 25.12
CA SER A 7 -11.87 18.24 25.80
C SER A 7 -11.35 18.08 27.23
N ILE A 8 -10.32 18.85 27.55
CA ILE A 8 -9.80 19.01 28.90
C ILE A 8 -10.35 20.34 29.43
N LEU A 9 -11.26 20.28 30.39
CA LEU A 9 -11.74 21.47 31.10
C LEU A 9 -10.99 21.57 32.44
N SER A 10 -10.04 22.50 32.52
CA SER A 10 -9.45 22.94 33.79
C SER A 10 -10.29 24.11 34.33
N GLY A 11 -11.10 23.82 35.31
CA GLY A 11 -11.83 24.87 36.05
C GLY A 11 -11.02 25.33 37.26
N ILE A 12 -10.35 26.48 37.15
CA ILE A 12 -9.85 27.21 38.30
C ILE A 12 -10.84 28.38 38.54
N ALA A 13 -11.59 28.33 39.61
CA ALA A 13 -12.37 29.47 40.09
C ALA A 13 -11.55 30.23 41.15
N PRO A 14 -11.52 31.59 41.13
CA PRO A 14 -10.77 32.35 42.10
C PRO A 14 -11.51 32.38 43.44
N THR A 15 -10.87 31.92 44.53
CA THR A 15 -11.38 32.05 45.90
C THR A 15 -10.71 33.20 46.61
N LYS A 16 -11.54 33.98 47.36
CA LYS A 16 -11.15 35.04 48.28
C LYS A 16 -10.33 34.48 49.46
N PRO A 17 -9.45 35.25 50.09
CA PRO A 17 -8.61 34.77 51.16
C PRO A 17 -9.38 34.73 52.51
N GLY A 18 -9.30 33.59 53.19
CA GLY A 18 -9.73 33.47 54.59
C GLY A 18 -10.55 32.21 54.87
N ARG A 19 -9.91 31.13 55.19
CA ARG A 19 -10.21 30.01 56.11
C ARG A 19 -9.66 28.69 55.57
N TRP A 20 -8.72 28.12 56.29
CA TRP A 20 -8.26 26.76 56.08
C TRP A 20 -9.31 25.77 56.61
N HIS A 21 -10.04 25.13 55.75
CA HIS A 21 -10.77 23.90 56.04
C HIS A 21 -10.73 23.00 54.78
N ASN A 22 -10.21 21.79 55.00
CA ASN A 22 -10.39 20.56 54.21
C ASN A 22 -10.96 20.75 52.79
N GLU A 23 -10.14 20.97 51.78
CA GLU A 23 -10.58 20.81 50.39
C GLU A 23 -9.86 19.65 49.71
N THR A 24 -10.70 18.75 49.41
CA THR A 24 -10.58 17.58 48.54
C THR A 24 -9.86 17.90 47.26
N TYR A 25 -8.88 17.08 46.92
CA TYR A 25 -8.20 17.09 45.63
C TYR A 25 -9.19 17.14 44.48
N ALA A 26 -9.09 18.16 43.64
CA ALA A 26 -9.81 18.29 42.38
C ALA A 26 -9.32 17.24 41.40
N GLY A 27 -10.09 16.18 41.22
CA GLY A 27 -9.80 15.14 40.25
C GLY A 27 -9.94 15.63 38.79
N ILE A 28 -8.99 15.32 37.96
CA ILE A 28 -9.02 15.56 36.50
C ILE A 28 -10.24 14.81 35.92
N ARG A 29 -11.20 15.55 35.38
CA ARG A 29 -12.32 14.95 34.62
C ARG A 29 -11.88 14.71 33.20
N LEU A 30 -11.62 13.46 32.82
CA LEU A 30 -11.53 13.02 31.44
C LEU A 30 -12.92 12.55 31.01
N THR A 31 -13.54 13.29 30.10
CA THR A 31 -14.79 12.88 29.44
C THR A 31 -14.43 12.35 28.04
N VAL A 32 -14.65 11.07 27.80
CA VAL A 32 -14.55 10.47 26.45
C VAL A 32 -15.97 10.42 25.89
N SER A 33 -16.24 11.24 24.89
CA SER A 33 -17.52 11.22 24.16
C SER A 33 -17.37 10.46 22.86
N VAL A 34 -18.03 9.31 22.72
CA VAL A 34 -18.14 8.58 21.46
C VAL A 34 -19.51 8.92 20.86
N LEU A 35 -19.52 9.68 19.78
CA LEU A 35 -20.74 9.95 19.01
C LEU A 35 -21.03 8.76 18.09
N VAL A 36 -22.02 7.95 18.46
CA VAL A 36 -22.65 6.97 17.59
C VAL A 36 -23.96 7.58 17.08
N PRO A 37 -24.28 7.53 15.79
CA PRO A 37 -25.56 8.02 15.29
C PRO A 37 -26.68 7.18 15.87
N GLY A 38 -27.52 7.78 16.72
CA GLY A 38 -28.63 7.15 17.43
C GLY A 38 -28.35 7.01 18.93
N ARG A 39 -28.37 8.14 19.65
CA ARG A 39 -28.50 8.31 21.10
C ARG A 39 -28.00 7.17 22.00
N MET A 40 -26.72 7.24 22.39
CA MET A 40 -26.31 6.79 23.73
C MET A 40 -24.98 7.48 24.09
N THR A 41 -25.06 8.54 24.92
CA THR A 41 -23.88 9.14 25.55
C THR A 41 -23.54 8.32 26.79
N VAL A 42 -22.54 7.45 26.72
CA VAL A 42 -22.04 6.75 27.89
C VAL A 42 -21.11 7.70 28.64
N MET A 43 -21.63 8.40 29.63
CA MET A 43 -20.83 9.17 30.62
C MET A 43 -20.22 8.16 31.61
N ILE A 44 -18.98 7.79 31.44
CA ILE A 44 -18.23 7.05 32.46
C ILE A 44 -17.67 8.05 33.45
N ALA A 45 -18.35 8.18 34.59
CA ALA A 45 -17.87 9.00 35.72
C ALA A 45 -16.71 8.30 36.42
N MET A 46 -15.47 8.68 36.08
CA MET A 46 -14.24 8.07 36.63
C MET A 46 -13.86 8.62 38.02
N ARG A 47 -14.82 9.20 38.77
CA ARG A 47 -14.58 9.95 40.01
C ARG A 47 -14.06 9.09 41.19
N HIS A 48 -14.15 7.76 41.09
CA HIS A 48 -13.75 6.82 42.14
C HIS A 48 -12.76 5.74 41.71
N TRP A 49 -12.19 5.89 40.53
CA TRP A 49 -11.25 4.87 40.00
C TRP A 49 -9.83 5.17 40.44
N SER A 50 -9.15 4.15 40.92
CA SER A 50 -7.72 4.23 41.22
C SER A 50 -6.92 4.61 39.95
N LEU A 51 -5.81 5.33 40.13
CA LEU A 51 -4.86 5.68 39.03
C LEU A 51 -4.53 4.46 38.15
N ARG A 52 -4.40 3.29 38.80
CA ARG A 52 -4.18 2.02 38.14
C ARG A 52 -5.31 1.65 37.18
N GLN A 53 -6.56 1.79 37.59
CA GLN A 53 -7.72 1.48 36.73
C GLN A 53 -7.84 2.49 35.59
N GLN A 54 -7.58 3.77 35.85
CA GLN A 54 -7.58 4.82 34.83
C GLN A 54 -6.52 4.59 33.77
N VAL A 55 -5.28 4.31 34.17
CA VAL A 55 -4.16 4.04 33.23
C VAL A 55 -4.42 2.77 32.43
N THR A 56 -4.88 1.68 33.09
CA THR A 56 -5.16 0.43 32.38
C THR A 56 -6.28 0.58 31.37
N LEU A 57 -7.35 1.32 31.73
CA LEU A 57 -8.44 1.59 30.80
C LEU A 57 -7.99 2.49 29.64
N LEU A 58 -7.27 3.58 29.94
CA LEU A 58 -6.78 4.50 28.92
C LEU A 58 -5.88 3.80 27.92
N VAL A 59 -4.90 3.02 28.40
CA VAL A 59 -3.99 2.25 27.55
C VAL A 59 -4.77 1.19 26.78
N GLY A 60 -5.72 0.48 27.43
CA GLY A 60 -6.56 -0.52 26.76
C GLY A 60 -7.40 0.08 25.63
N VAL A 61 -8.07 1.22 25.89
CA VAL A 61 -8.86 1.93 24.87
C VAL A 61 -7.97 2.45 23.74
N LEU A 62 -6.81 3.01 24.07
CA LEU A 62 -5.87 3.53 23.06
C LEU A 62 -5.32 2.40 22.18
N CYS A 63 -4.90 1.27 22.78
CA CYS A 63 -4.45 0.12 22.04
C CYS A 63 -5.56 -0.46 21.15
N LEU A 64 -6.79 -0.60 21.68
CA LEU A 64 -7.92 -1.09 20.91
C LEU A 64 -8.25 -0.14 19.75
N ALA A 65 -8.30 1.17 20.00
CA ALA A 65 -8.55 2.17 18.96
C ALA A 65 -7.47 2.14 17.87
N LEU A 66 -6.20 2.03 18.26
CA LEU A 66 -5.09 1.93 17.31
C LEU A 66 -5.20 0.66 16.47
N VAL A 67 -5.48 -0.49 17.09
CA VAL A 67 -5.68 -1.77 16.39
C VAL A 67 -6.86 -1.67 15.42
N CYS A 68 -7.99 -1.09 15.84
CA CYS A 68 -9.15 -0.90 14.97
C CYS A 68 -8.83 0.02 13.77
N ILE A 69 -8.11 1.11 13.98
CA ILE A 69 -7.72 2.05 12.91
C ILE A 69 -6.77 1.35 11.92
N LEU A 70 -5.75 0.66 12.43
CA LEU A 70 -4.80 -0.07 11.60
C LEU A 70 -5.47 -1.21 10.83
N ALA A 71 -6.35 -1.98 11.49
CA ALA A 71 -7.10 -3.05 10.85
C ALA A 71 -8.06 -2.53 9.78
N ALA A 72 -8.78 -1.44 10.07
CA ALA A 72 -9.66 -0.80 9.09
C ALA A 72 -8.88 -0.24 7.89
N GLY A 73 -7.74 0.40 8.14
CA GLY A 73 -6.85 0.90 7.09
C GLY A 73 -6.27 -0.23 6.23
N ALA A 74 -5.78 -1.29 6.85
CA ALA A 74 -5.25 -2.45 6.15
C ALA A 74 -6.35 -3.17 5.34
N ALA A 75 -7.54 -3.34 5.91
CA ALA A 75 -8.69 -3.93 5.22
C ALA A 75 -9.10 -3.08 4.00
N TYR A 76 -9.18 -1.76 4.14
CA TYR A 76 -9.49 -0.85 3.05
C TYR A 76 -8.45 -0.94 1.91
N ILE A 77 -7.16 -0.91 2.24
CA ILE A 77 -6.08 -1.02 1.26
C ILE A 77 -6.11 -2.40 0.57
N ALA A 78 -6.25 -3.48 1.35
CA ALA A 78 -6.31 -4.83 0.80
C ALA A 78 -7.51 -5.02 -0.12
N GLN A 79 -8.70 -4.54 0.26
CA GLN A 79 -9.90 -4.59 -0.55
C GLN A 79 -9.77 -3.76 -1.83
N SER A 80 -9.24 -2.53 -1.73
CA SER A 80 -9.03 -1.65 -2.88
C SER A 80 -8.04 -2.26 -3.88
N ARG A 81 -6.93 -2.82 -3.40
CA ARG A 81 -5.94 -3.50 -4.23
C ARG A 81 -6.49 -4.77 -4.87
N ALA A 82 -7.20 -5.61 -4.10
CA ALA A 82 -7.84 -6.81 -4.63
C ALA A 82 -8.86 -6.47 -5.73
N ARG A 83 -9.69 -5.43 -5.51
CA ARG A 83 -10.63 -4.94 -6.51
C ARG A 83 -9.93 -4.52 -7.80
N GLN A 84 -8.90 -3.70 -7.69
CA GLN A 84 -8.14 -3.24 -8.85
C GLN A 84 -7.53 -4.42 -9.63
N LEU A 85 -6.87 -5.35 -8.94
CA LEU A 85 -6.25 -6.53 -9.56
C LEU A 85 -7.29 -7.42 -10.26
N VAL A 86 -8.45 -7.65 -9.64
CA VAL A 86 -9.50 -8.44 -10.27
C VAL A 86 -10.04 -7.73 -11.50
N MET A 87 -10.30 -6.41 -11.44
CA MET A 87 -10.77 -5.64 -12.59
C MET A 87 -9.75 -5.65 -13.75
N GLU A 88 -8.46 -5.53 -13.45
CA GLU A 88 -7.38 -5.64 -14.44
C GLU A 88 -7.35 -7.04 -15.05
N ASN A 89 -7.49 -8.10 -14.25
CA ASN A 89 -7.54 -9.48 -14.74
C ASN A 89 -8.77 -9.73 -15.61
N GLU A 90 -9.96 -9.27 -15.20
CA GLU A 90 -11.17 -9.40 -16.01
C GLU A 90 -11.03 -8.68 -17.36
N ALA A 91 -10.42 -7.49 -17.36
CA ALA A 91 -10.13 -6.78 -18.61
C ALA A 91 -9.13 -7.55 -19.49
N GLN A 92 -8.08 -8.12 -18.91
CA GLN A 92 -7.08 -8.91 -19.65
C GLN A 92 -7.69 -10.18 -20.25
N ASP A 93 -8.56 -10.87 -19.53
CA ASP A 93 -9.24 -12.07 -20.05
C ASP A 93 -10.20 -11.72 -21.18
N ALA A 94 -10.90 -10.59 -21.08
CA ALA A 94 -11.72 -10.08 -22.17
C ALA A 94 -10.87 -9.73 -23.41
N ILE A 95 -9.74 -9.05 -23.23
CA ILE A 95 -8.80 -8.71 -24.30
C ILE A 95 -8.23 -9.98 -24.95
N LEU A 96 -7.79 -10.94 -24.13
CA LEU A 96 -7.26 -12.20 -24.63
C LEU A 96 -8.29 -12.94 -25.48
N THR A 97 -9.53 -13.02 -24.98
CA THR A 97 -10.60 -13.69 -25.69
C THR A 97 -10.96 -12.95 -26.99
N ALA A 98 -11.07 -11.62 -26.96
CA ALA A 98 -11.33 -10.82 -28.14
C ALA A 98 -10.25 -11.05 -29.23
N ASN A 99 -8.98 -11.07 -28.82
CA ASN A 99 -7.87 -11.36 -29.72
C ASN A 99 -7.91 -12.79 -30.29
N ILE A 100 -8.33 -13.78 -29.48
CA ILE A 100 -8.50 -15.17 -29.94
C ILE A 100 -9.61 -15.25 -30.98
N LEU A 101 -10.73 -14.56 -30.73
CA LEU A 101 -11.85 -14.53 -31.68
C LEU A 101 -11.45 -13.83 -32.99
N ASP A 102 -10.82 -12.67 -32.91
CA ASP A 102 -10.38 -11.93 -34.09
C ASP A 102 -9.35 -12.72 -34.93
N ARG A 103 -8.38 -13.36 -34.29
CA ARG A 103 -7.43 -14.21 -35.00
C ARG A 103 -8.10 -15.44 -35.61
N GLY A 104 -9.01 -16.08 -34.87
CA GLY A 104 -9.77 -17.20 -35.39
C GLY A 104 -10.61 -16.81 -36.60
N MET A 105 -11.32 -15.69 -36.54
CA MET A 105 -12.09 -15.16 -37.66
C MET A 105 -11.21 -14.72 -38.84
N PHE A 106 -10.05 -14.11 -38.57
CA PHE A 106 -9.09 -13.79 -39.61
C PHE A 106 -8.64 -15.04 -40.38
N GLU A 107 -8.38 -16.15 -39.69
CA GLU A 107 -8.01 -17.40 -40.36
C GLU A 107 -9.14 -17.88 -41.31
N ARG A 108 -10.39 -17.86 -40.83
CA ARG A 108 -11.55 -18.25 -41.65
C ARG A 108 -11.78 -17.29 -42.82
N PHE A 109 -11.65 -15.99 -42.59
CA PHE A 109 -11.71 -14.98 -43.63
C PHE A 109 -10.65 -15.17 -44.69
N ARG A 110 -9.43 -15.45 -44.26
CA ARG A 110 -8.30 -15.75 -45.15
C ARG A 110 -8.51 -17.06 -45.93
N GLU A 111 -9.00 -18.10 -45.28
CA GLU A 111 -9.31 -19.39 -45.91
C GLU A 111 -10.34 -19.25 -47.03
N ALA A 112 -11.47 -18.57 -46.76
CA ALA A 112 -12.51 -18.32 -47.77
C ALA A 112 -11.93 -17.52 -48.96
N ARG A 113 -11.16 -16.48 -48.68
CA ARG A 113 -10.50 -15.67 -49.71
C ARG A 113 -9.49 -16.49 -50.54
N ASN A 114 -8.66 -17.30 -49.89
CA ASN A 114 -7.69 -18.13 -50.53
C ASN A 114 -8.37 -19.21 -51.39
N LEU A 115 -9.43 -19.86 -50.90
CA LEU A 115 -10.20 -20.84 -51.63
C LEU A 115 -10.79 -20.22 -52.92
N ALA A 116 -11.36 -19.02 -52.80
CA ALA A 116 -11.90 -18.31 -53.96
C ALA A 116 -10.86 -17.83 -54.96
N ALA A 117 -9.63 -17.50 -54.50
CA ALA A 117 -8.57 -16.92 -55.36
C ALA A 117 -7.52 -17.93 -55.85
N MET A 118 -7.53 -19.18 -55.37
CA MET A 118 -6.49 -20.19 -55.67
C MET A 118 -6.40 -20.52 -57.15
N PRO A 119 -5.26 -20.26 -57.84
CA PRO A 119 -5.15 -20.43 -59.28
C PRO A 119 -5.50 -21.83 -59.80
N PRO A 120 -5.13 -22.93 -59.14
CA PRO A 120 -5.49 -24.27 -59.59
C PRO A 120 -7.00 -24.56 -59.55
N LEU A 121 -7.75 -23.82 -58.74
CA LEU A 121 -9.21 -24.01 -58.60
C LEU A 121 -10.04 -23.13 -59.53
N LYS A 122 -9.42 -22.15 -60.24
CA LYS A 122 -10.18 -21.21 -61.10
C LYS A 122 -11.05 -21.90 -62.15
N ASN A 123 -10.50 -22.91 -62.81
CA ASN A 123 -11.25 -23.68 -63.83
C ASN A 123 -12.28 -24.63 -63.23
N ILE A 124 -12.16 -24.97 -61.98
CA ILE A 124 -13.09 -25.86 -61.29
C ILE A 124 -14.43 -25.13 -61.07
N TRP A 125 -14.43 -23.84 -60.71
CA TRP A 125 -15.61 -23.07 -60.41
C TRP A 125 -16.59 -22.90 -61.59
N THR A 126 -16.14 -23.13 -62.83
CA THR A 126 -16.97 -23.10 -64.04
C THR A 126 -17.21 -24.52 -64.62
N GLY A 127 -16.68 -25.53 -63.93
CA GLY A 127 -16.77 -26.94 -64.31
C GLY A 127 -17.98 -27.70 -63.75
N ASP A 128 -17.78 -29.01 -63.65
CA ASP A 128 -18.84 -29.92 -63.13
C ASP A 128 -19.14 -29.62 -61.65
N PRO A 129 -20.39 -29.37 -61.25
CA PRO A 129 -20.81 -29.22 -59.88
C PRO A 129 -20.34 -30.34 -58.93
N ALA A 130 -20.23 -31.58 -59.42
CA ALA A 130 -19.75 -32.70 -58.62
C ALA A 130 -18.28 -32.55 -58.22
N VAL A 131 -17.43 -31.99 -59.09
CA VAL A 131 -16.02 -31.70 -58.79
C VAL A 131 -15.92 -30.54 -57.80
N ILE A 132 -16.72 -29.50 -57.98
CA ILE A 132 -16.76 -28.39 -57.04
C ILE A 132 -17.14 -28.91 -55.63
N ARG A 133 -18.19 -29.72 -55.54
CA ARG A 133 -18.63 -30.34 -54.29
C ARG A 133 -17.51 -31.15 -53.63
N GLN A 134 -16.76 -31.96 -54.40
CA GLN A 134 -15.66 -32.75 -53.88
C GLN A 134 -14.56 -31.87 -53.25
N VAL A 135 -14.24 -30.74 -53.87
CA VAL A 135 -13.27 -29.76 -53.31
C VAL A 135 -13.81 -29.15 -52.00
N LEU A 136 -15.08 -28.75 -51.98
CA LEU A 136 -15.69 -28.18 -50.82
C LEU A 136 -15.76 -29.18 -49.64
N GLU A 137 -16.07 -30.47 -49.94
CA GLU A 137 -16.03 -31.54 -48.93
C GLU A 137 -14.62 -31.77 -48.35
N GLN A 138 -13.60 -31.70 -49.19
CA GLN A 138 -12.22 -31.84 -48.75
C GLN A 138 -11.81 -30.70 -47.83
N VAL A 139 -12.24 -29.45 -48.13
CA VAL A 139 -12.02 -28.30 -47.28
C VAL A 139 -12.74 -28.49 -45.94
N ARG A 140 -14.01 -28.88 -45.96
CA ARG A 140 -14.80 -29.13 -44.75
C ARG A 140 -14.20 -30.22 -43.86
N THR A 141 -13.68 -31.31 -44.50
CA THR A 141 -13.03 -32.41 -43.78
C THR A 141 -11.75 -31.91 -43.08
N SER A 142 -11.04 -30.96 -43.67
CA SER A 142 -9.83 -30.36 -43.10
C SER A 142 -10.15 -29.34 -41.98
N TYR A 143 -11.33 -28.75 -42.06
CA TYR A 143 -11.78 -27.72 -41.12
C TYR A 143 -13.21 -28.05 -40.63
N PRO A 144 -13.34 -28.88 -39.60
CA PRO A 144 -14.63 -29.40 -39.12
C PRO A 144 -15.57 -28.34 -38.54
N ASP A 145 -15.05 -27.16 -38.19
CA ASP A 145 -15.82 -26.04 -37.71
C ASP A 145 -16.81 -25.49 -38.75
N TYR A 146 -16.63 -25.77 -40.02
CA TYR A 146 -17.55 -25.38 -41.05
C TYR A 146 -18.75 -26.32 -41.09
N ALA A 147 -19.95 -25.78 -40.78
CA ALA A 147 -21.20 -26.50 -40.89
C ALA A 147 -21.63 -26.66 -42.35
N TRP A 148 -21.32 -25.67 -43.18
CA TRP A 148 -21.64 -25.65 -44.60
C TRP A 148 -20.67 -24.79 -45.37
N ILE A 149 -20.27 -25.25 -46.55
CA ILE A 149 -19.51 -24.48 -47.56
C ILE A 149 -20.18 -24.66 -48.89
N GLY A 150 -20.45 -23.57 -49.61
CA GLY A 150 -21.09 -23.62 -50.91
C GLY A 150 -20.55 -22.59 -51.89
N PHE A 151 -20.71 -22.87 -53.15
CA PHE A 151 -20.44 -21.96 -54.26
C PHE A 151 -21.77 -21.60 -54.95
N ALA A 152 -22.04 -20.31 -54.99
CA ALA A 152 -23.23 -19.74 -55.63
C ALA A 152 -22.84 -18.93 -56.87
N ALA A 153 -23.56 -19.16 -57.98
CA ALA A 153 -23.41 -18.38 -59.21
C ALA A 153 -23.81 -16.91 -59.03
N PRO A 154 -23.50 -15.99 -59.95
CA PRO A 154 -23.83 -14.57 -59.83
C PRO A 154 -25.33 -14.26 -59.72
N ASP A 155 -26.19 -15.15 -60.18
CA ASP A 155 -27.66 -15.09 -60.04
C ASP A 155 -28.16 -15.51 -58.64
N GLY A 156 -27.24 -15.93 -57.78
CA GLY A 156 -27.53 -16.36 -56.42
C GLY A 156 -27.95 -17.83 -56.32
N ARG A 157 -27.91 -18.61 -57.36
CA ARG A 157 -28.22 -20.04 -57.31
C ARG A 157 -27.02 -20.82 -56.77
N VAL A 158 -27.20 -21.62 -55.74
CA VAL A 158 -26.15 -22.53 -55.23
C VAL A 158 -25.87 -23.62 -56.26
N VAL A 159 -24.67 -23.63 -56.79
CA VAL A 159 -24.20 -24.59 -57.83
C VAL A 159 -23.74 -25.90 -57.21
N ALA A 160 -22.96 -25.78 -56.14
CA ALA A 160 -22.46 -26.94 -55.41
C ALA A 160 -22.23 -26.56 -53.94
N ALA A 161 -22.45 -27.52 -53.05
CA ALA A 161 -22.25 -27.31 -51.61
C ALA A 161 -21.95 -28.62 -50.91
N THR A 162 -21.38 -28.50 -49.71
CA THR A 162 -21.12 -29.66 -48.85
C THR A 162 -22.44 -30.41 -48.54
N HIS A 163 -22.34 -31.74 -48.60
CA HIS A 163 -23.47 -32.67 -48.49
C HIS A 163 -24.61 -32.41 -49.49
N GLY A 164 -24.39 -31.66 -50.55
CA GLY A 164 -25.41 -31.27 -51.52
C GLY A 164 -26.47 -30.32 -50.93
N MET A 165 -26.24 -29.80 -49.72
CA MET A 165 -27.23 -28.95 -49.02
C MET A 165 -27.40 -27.61 -49.71
N LEU A 166 -28.63 -27.21 -49.93
CA LEU A 166 -29.07 -25.96 -50.59
C LEU A 166 -28.75 -25.89 -52.09
N GLU A 167 -28.21 -26.94 -52.73
CA GLU A 167 -27.98 -26.94 -54.17
C GLU A 167 -29.25 -26.68 -54.96
N GLY A 168 -29.16 -25.81 -55.96
CA GLY A 168 -30.29 -25.36 -56.75
C GLY A 168 -31.16 -24.29 -56.08
N GLN A 169 -31.01 -24.04 -54.78
CA GLN A 169 -31.74 -22.98 -54.05
C GLN A 169 -31.11 -21.60 -54.30
N SER A 170 -31.91 -20.56 -54.19
CA SER A 170 -31.44 -19.18 -54.32
C SER A 170 -31.02 -18.63 -52.97
N VAL A 171 -29.79 -18.04 -52.96
CA VAL A 171 -29.24 -17.27 -51.84
C VAL A 171 -29.10 -15.79 -52.17
N GLN A 172 -29.73 -15.33 -53.24
CA GLN A 172 -29.60 -13.98 -53.78
C GLN A 172 -29.90 -12.90 -52.75
N GLU A 173 -30.90 -13.12 -51.87
CA GLU A 173 -31.25 -12.17 -50.82
C GLU A 173 -30.46 -12.33 -49.54
N ARG A 174 -29.55 -13.26 -49.47
CA ARG A 174 -28.73 -13.50 -48.26
C ARG A 174 -27.63 -12.46 -48.13
N PRO A 175 -27.47 -11.83 -46.95
CA PRO A 175 -26.46 -10.80 -46.72
C PRO A 175 -25.06 -11.26 -47.10
N TRP A 176 -24.65 -12.47 -46.71
CA TRP A 176 -23.32 -12.99 -47.00
C TRP A 176 -23.03 -13.08 -48.50
N PHE A 177 -24.06 -13.42 -49.33
CA PHE A 177 -23.93 -13.51 -50.76
C PHE A 177 -23.83 -12.14 -51.41
N GLN A 178 -24.67 -11.18 -50.98
CA GLN A 178 -24.68 -9.84 -51.51
C GLN A 178 -23.37 -9.09 -51.19
N ASP A 179 -22.86 -9.27 -49.98
CA ASP A 179 -21.58 -8.67 -49.57
C ASP A 179 -20.41 -9.42 -50.20
N GLY A 180 -20.50 -10.76 -50.31
CA GLY A 180 -19.53 -11.59 -51.00
C GLY A 180 -19.33 -11.23 -52.49
N LEU A 181 -20.37 -10.74 -53.17
CA LEU A 181 -20.24 -10.22 -54.54
C LEU A 181 -19.39 -8.96 -54.63
N LYS A 182 -19.42 -8.10 -53.62
CA LYS A 182 -18.67 -6.84 -53.55
C LYS A 182 -17.20 -7.10 -53.25
N GLY A 183 -16.93 -8.03 -52.34
CA GLY A 183 -15.58 -8.40 -51.87
C GLY A 183 -15.61 -9.48 -50.81
N PRO A 184 -14.42 -9.88 -50.30
CA PRO A 184 -14.37 -10.76 -49.15
C PRO A 184 -15.14 -10.13 -47.97
N ALA A 185 -16.05 -10.86 -47.38
CA ALA A 185 -17.00 -10.38 -46.39
C ALA A 185 -17.15 -11.38 -45.23
N VAL A 186 -17.56 -10.85 -44.08
CA VAL A 186 -17.98 -11.62 -42.92
C VAL A 186 -19.35 -11.14 -42.49
N GLY A 187 -20.21 -12.08 -42.09
CA GLY A 187 -21.52 -11.81 -41.51
C GLY A 187 -21.51 -12.08 -40.02
N ASP A 188 -22.30 -11.31 -39.26
CA ASP A 188 -22.43 -11.53 -37.82
C ASP A 188 -23.21 -12.79 -37.48
N VAL A 189 -23.18 -13.20 -36.22
CA VAL A 189 -23.85 -14.41 -35.73
C VAL A 189 -25.36 -14.33 -35.98
N HIS A 190 -25.87 -15.34 -36.63
CA HIS A 190 -27.31 -15.44 -36.96
C HIS A 190 -27.80 -16.89 -36.98
N GLU A 191 -29.11 -17.06 -36.96
CA GLU A 191 -29.78 -18.35 -37.11
C GLU A 191 -30.10 -18.58 -38.60
N ALA A 192 -29.54 -19.62 -39.21
CA ALA A 192 -29.86 -20.02 -40.57
C ALA A 192 -30.96 -21.08 -40.55
N LYS A 193 -32.22 -20.67 -40.48
CA LYS A 193 -33.38 -21.57 -40.33
C LYS A 193 -33.44 -22.73 -41.34
N LEU A 194 -33.14 -22.44 -42.60
CA LEU A 194 -33.17 -23.46 -43.65
C LEU A 194 -32.05 -24.47 -43.47
N LEU A 195 -30.83 -24.02 -43.20
CA LEU A 195 -29.65 -24.86 -42.96
C LEU A 195 -29.84 -25.69 -41.68
N SER A 196 -30.37 -25.09 -40.60
CA SER A 196 -30.67 -25.80 -39.34
C SER A 196 -31.60 -26.99 -39.55
N THR A 197 -32.59 -26.83 -40.40
CA THR A 197 -33.53 -27.94 -40.73
C THR A 197 -32.83 -29.10 -41.44
N LEU A 198 -31.84 -28.81 -42.26
CA LEU A 198 -31.05 -29.81 -43.02
C LEU A 198 -29.98 -30.49 -42.15
N LEU A 199 -29.45 -29.82 -41.15
CA LEU A 199 -28.44 -30.35 -40.22
C LEU A 199 -29.03 -31.30 -39.16
N GLY A 200 -30.36 -31.34 -39.02
CA GLY A 200 -31.05 -32.17 -38.03
C GLY A 200 -31.17 -31.50 -36.66
N PRO A 201 -31.55 -32.26 -35.62
CA PRO A 201 -31.75 -31.70 -34.29
C PRO A 201 -30.42 -31.15 -33.70
N ALA A 202 -30.46 -29.92 -33.22
CA ALA A 202 -29.32 -29.29 -32.62
C ALA A 202 -28.92 -29.96 -31.28
N PRO A 203 -27.66 -30.07 -30.96
CA PRO A 203 -27.22 -30.49 -29.64
C PRO A 203 -27.82 -29.55 -28.58
N ASN A 204 -28.32 -30.09 -27.48
CA ASN A 204 -28.84 -29.32 -26.33
C ASN A 204 -30.13 -28.51 -26.61
N ASN A 205 -30.87 -28.79 -27.65
CA ASN A 205 -32.13 -28.10 -27.98
C ASN A 205 -31.99 -26.58 -28.23
N GLU A 206 -30.78 -26.07 -28.45
CA GLU A 206 -30.49 -24.69 -28.83
C GLU A 206 -30.43 -24.56 -30.36
N PRO A 207 -31.00 -23.50 -30.98
CA PRO A 207 -30.94 -23.34 -32.44
C PRO A 207 -29.46 -23.21 -32.90
N PHE A 208 -29.15 -23.83 -34.03
CA PHE A 208 -27.85 -23.65 -34.67
C PHE A 208 -27.64 -22.18 -35.03
N ARG A 209 -26.50 -21.66 -34.66
CA ARG A 209 -26.07 -20.32 -35.02
C ARG A 209 -24.76 -20.38 -35.79
N PHE A 210 -24.61 -19.48 -36.72
CA PHE A 210 -23.48 -19.45 -37.65
C PHE A 210 -22.92 -18.06 -37.80
N VAL A 211 -21.65 -18.01 -38.12
CA VAL A 211 -20.97 -16.82 -38.60
C VAL A 211 -20.64 -17.05 -40.05
N ASP A 212 -20.91 -16.06 -40.89
CA ASP A 212 -20.68 -16.21 -42.33
C ASP A 212 -19.28 -15.68 -42.71
N VAL A 213 -18.69 -16.37 -43.63
CA VAL A 213 -17.53 -15.86 -44.40
C VAL A 213 -17.81 -16.05 -45.87
N ALA A 214 -17.54 -15.07 -46.69
CA ALA A 214 -17.76 -15.10 -48.11
C ALA A 214 -16.63 -14.44 -48.89
N ALA A 215 -16.36 -14.95 -50.07
CA ALA A 215 -15.39 -14.32 -50.96
C ALA A 215 -15.83 -14.47 -52.42
N PRO A 216 -15.64 -13.44 -53.26
CA PRO A 216 -15.96 -13.51 -54.68
C PRO A 216 -14.95 -14.36 -55.42
N VAL A 217 -15.43 -15.26 -56.23
CA VAL A 217 -14.63 -16.00 -57.21
C VAL A 217 -14.58 -15.18 -58.49
N ARG A 218 -13.37 -14.93 -59.00
CA ARG A 218 -13.15 -14.13 -60.21
C ARG A 218 -12.49 -14.94 -61.31
N ASP A 219 -12.93 -14.70 -62.52
CA ASP A 219 -12.27 -15.25 -63.71
C ASP A 219 -10.92 -14.53 -63.99
N GLU A 220 -10.27 -14.91 -65.08
CA GLU A 220 -8.98 -14.31 -65.51
C GLU A 220 -9.10 -12.83 -65.86
N THR A 221 -10.29 -12.37 -66.21
CA THR A 221 -10.56 -10.96 -66.55
C THR A 221 -10.90 -10.12 -65.31
N GLY A 222 -10.97 -10.74 -64.12
CA GLY A 222 -11.36 -10.10 -62.88
C GLY A 222 -12.86 -9.99 -62.65
N ARG A 223 -13.70 -10.51 -63.55
CA ARG A 223 -15.17 -10.51 -63.45
C ARG A 223 -15.58 -11.55 -62.41
N VAL A 224 -16.54 -11.21 -61.53
CA VAL A 224 -17.09 -12.13 -60.54
C VAL A 224 -17.93 -13.20 -61.26
N ILE A 225 -17.58 -14.45 -61.11
CA ILE A 225 -18.24 -15.64 -61.64
C ILE A 225 -19.06 -16.39 -60.57
N GLY A 226 -19.00 -15.95 -59.34
CA GLY A 226 -19.77 -16.47 -58.21
C GLY A 226 -19.19 -16.09 -56.87
N VAL A 227 -19.74 -16.62 -55.82
CA VAL A 227 -19.32 -16.39 -54.44
C VAL A 227 -19.15 -17.73 -53.75
N VAL A 228 -18.00 -17.95 -53.13
CA VAL A 228 -17.83 -19.00 -52.14
C VAL A 228 -18.30 -18.44 -50.81
N GLY A 229 -19.29 -19.08 -50.19
CA GLY A 229 -19.79 -18.78 -48.87
C GLY A 229 -19.62 -19.94 -47.93
N ALA A 230 -19.38 -19.69 -46.69
CA ALA A 230 -19.32 -20.72 -45.68
C ALA A 230 -19.97 -20.25 -44.36
N HIS A 231 -20.66 -21.16 -43.74
CA HIS A 231 -21.25 -20.99 -42.41
C HIS A 231 -20.39 -21.70 -41.40
N LEU A 232 -19.71 -20.91 -40.53
CA LEU A 232 -18.93 -21.40 -39.41
C LEU A 232 -19.86 -21.66 -38.23
N SER A 233 -19.82 -22.85 -37.65
CA SER A 233 -20.61 -23.18 -36.47
C SER A 233 -20.20 -22.30 -35.29
N TRP A 234 -21.18 -21.68 -34.62
CA TRP A 234 -20.93 -20.85 -33.44
C TRP A 234 -20.40 -21.66 -32.23
N THR A 235 -20.47 -22.99 -32.27
CA THR A 235 -19.87 -23.89 -31.26
C THR A 235 -18.36 -23.67 -31.11
N TRP A 236 -17.69 -23.26 -32.16
CA TRP A 236 -16.28 -22.84 -32.13
C TRP A 236 -16.04 -21.72 -31.08
N ALA A 237 -16.89 -20.72 -31.02
CA ALA A 237 -16.73 -19.64 -30.05
C ALA A 237 -16.94 -20.13 -28.60
N GLU A 238 -17.88 -21.07 -28.41
CA GLU A 238 -18.07 -21.71 -27.10
C GLU A 238 -16.84 -22.52 -26.66
N GLU A 239 -16.20 -23.24 -27.59
CA GLU A 239 -14.97 -23.96 -27.28
C GLU A 239 -13.82 -23.01 -26.88
N ARG A 240 -13.69 -21.88 -27.59
CA ARG A 240 -12.68 -20.85 -27.24
C ARG A 240 -12.99 -20.23 -25.90
N ARG A 241 -14.25 -19.94 -25.62
CA ARG A 241 -14.68 -19.46 -24.30
C ARG A 241 -14.32 -20.43 -23.19
N ARG A 242 -14.59 -21.74 -23.38
CA ARG A 242 -14.24 -22.78 -22.41
C ARG A 242 -12.72 -22.90 -22.22
N ALA A 243 -11.95 -22.80 -23.30
CA ALA A 243 -10.50 -22.86 -23.24
C ALA A 243 -9.89 -21.71 -22.41
N VAL A 244 -10.47 -20.50 -22.48
CA VAL A 244 -10.03 -19.35 -21.69
C VAL A 244 -10.48 -19.48 -20.23
N LEU A 245 -11.71 -19.92 -19.98
CA LEU A 245 -12.24 -20.08 -18.61
C LEU A 245 -11.56 -21.22 -17.84
N GLY A 246 -10.96 -22.21 -18.54
CA GLY A 246 -10.39 -23.38 -17.91
C GLY A 246 -11.41 -24.23 -17.17
N ASP A 247 -10.95 -24.98 -16.16
CA ASP A 247 -11.84 -25.75 -15.30
C ASP A 247 -12.56 -24.79 -14.33
N GLN A 248 -13.88 -24.63 -14.53
CA GLN A 248 -14.73 -23.73 -13.73
C GLN A 248 -14.66 -23.99 -12.22
N SER A 249 -14.24 -25.18 -11.79
CA SER A 249 -14.05 -25.53 -10.39
C SER A 249 -12.93 -24.72 -9.70
N LEU A 250 -11.96 -24.21 -10.45
CA LEU A 250 -10.82 -23.45 -9.93
C LEU A 250 -11.09 -21.95 -9.82
N TYR A 251 -12.04 -21.39 -10.57
CA TYR A 251 -12.23 -19.95 -10.70
C TYR A 251 -13.56 -19.42 -10.18
N GLY A 252 -14.38 -20.26 -9.57
CA GLY A 252 -15.67 -19.92 -8.93
C GLY A 252 -16.47 -18.89 -9.75
N ASN A 253 -17.68 -19.13 -10.11
CA ASN A 253 -18.68 -18.22 -10.71
C ASN A 253 -18.18 -17.15 -11.72
N LYS A 254 -16.97 -17.28 -12.29
CA LYS A 254 -16.47 -16.42 -13.36
C LYS A 254 -17.21 -16.75 -14.64
N THR A 255 -17.74 -15.75 -15.31
CA THR A 255 -18.48 -15.90 -16.55
C THR A 255 -17.86 -15.04 -17.64
N LEU A 256 -17.84 -15.59 -18.86
CA LEU A 256 -17.38 -14.88 -20.04
C LEU A 256 -18.51 -14.86 -21.07
N TRP A 257 -18.88 -13.67 -21.52
CA TRP A 257 -19.95 -13.42 -22.45
C TRP A 257 -19.40 -12.84 -23.75
N ILE A 258 -20.10 -13.09 -24.84
CA ILE A 258 -19.84 -12.44 -26.12
C ILE A 258 -21.12 -11.75 -26.56
N LEU A 259 -21.03 -10.47 -26.79
CA LEU A 259 -22.13 -9.64 -27.30
C LEU A 259 -21.81 -9.23 -28.74
N SER A 260 -22.85 -9.00 -29.52
CA SER A 260 -22.72 -8.30 -30.80
C SER A 260 -22.35 -6.83 -30.60
N GLY A 261 -21.99 -6.13 -31.66
CA GLY A 261 -21.68 -4.71 -31.60
C GLY A 261 -22.82 -3.82 -31.11
N ASP A 262 -24.08 -4.27 -31.18
CA ASP A 262 -25.26 -3.57 -30.64
C ASP A 262 -25.59 -3.95 -29.19
N GLY A 263 -24.80 -4.83 -28.58
CA GLY A 263 -24.98 -5.29 -27.21
C GLY A 263 -25.89 -6.50 -27.03
N THR A 264 -26.30 -7.15 -28.10
CA THR A 264 -27.13 -8.38 -28.03
C THR A 264 -26.24 -9.57 -27.61
N MET A 265 -26.71 -10.38 -26.68
CA MET A 265 -26.02 -11.56 -26.19
C MET A 265 -25.92 -12.64 -27.30
N LEU A 266 -24.69 -12.90 -27.73
CA LEU A 266 -24.39 -13.96 -28.70
C LEU A 266 -23.98 -15.25 -27.99
N LEU A 267 -23.29 -15.15 -26.88
CA LEU A 267 -22.84 -16.29 -26.08
C LEU A 267 -22.82 -15.92 -24.60
N GLY A 268 -23.57 -16.67 -23.81
CA GLY A 268 -23.75 -16.43 -22.39
C GLY A 268 -25.17 -16.71 -21.94
N PRO A 269 -25.55 -16.37 -20.72
CA PRO A 269 -26.91 -16.57 -20.22
C PRO A 269 -27.86 -15.57 -20.87
N GLY A 270 -29.03 -16.07 -21.34
CA GLY A 270 -30.04 -15.21 -21.96
C GLY A 270 -29.67 -14.73 -23.36
N ILE A 271 -29.27 -15.65 -24.22
CA ILE A 271 -28.96 -15.37 -25.63
C ILE A 271 -30.10 -14.58 -26.30
N GLY A 272 -29.74 -13.58 -27.10
CA GLY A 272 -30.68 -12.64 -27.73
C GLY A 272 -31.12 -11.48 -26.83
N SER A 273 -30.81 -11.49 -25.53
CA SER A 273 -31.10 -10.37 -24.64
C SER A 273 -30.02 -9.28 -24.75
N LYS A 274 -30.37 -8.09 -24.24
CA LYS A 274 -29.41 -6.96 -24.12
C LYS A 274 -29.13 -6.72 -22.63
N PRO A 275 -28.05 -7.31 -22.08
CA PRO A 275 -27.79 -7.25 -20.64
C PRO A 275 -27.32 -5.87 -20.15
N PHE A 276 -26.88 -5.00 -21.06
CA PHE A 276 -26.42 -3.67 -20.73
C PHE A 276 -27.25 -2.59 -21.44
N PRO A 277 -27.46 -1.42 -20.81
CA PRO A 277 -28.07 -0.28 -21.46
C PRO A 277 -27.23 0.19 -22.68
N GLU A 278 -27.89 0.76 -23.68
CA GLU A 278 -27.22 1.26 -24.90
C GLU A 278 -26.07 2.24 -24.62
N GLU A 279 -26.25 3.09 -23.62
CA GLU A 279 -25.21 4.03 -23.18
C GLU A 279 -23.93 3.32 -22.76
N ARG A 280 -24.07 2.22 -22.01
CA ARG A 280 -22.94 1.39 -21.55
C ARG A 280 -22.27 0.70 -22.74
N VAL A 281 -23.03 0.13 -23.63
CA VAL A 281 -22.52 -0.52 -24.85
C VAL A 281 -21.75 0.51 -25.72
N ARG A 282 -22.29 1.71 -25.87
CA ARG A 282 -21.60 2.80 -26.58
C ARG A 282 -20.29 3.19 -25.92
N ALA A 283 -20.28 3.32 -24.59
CA ALA A 283 -19.06 3.60 -23.82
C ALA A 283 -18.01 2.50 -23.98
N MET A 284 -18.40 1.21 -23.92
CA MET A 284 -17.48 0.08 -24.16
C MET A 284 -16.86 0.15 -25.55
N ARG A 285 -17.66 0.43 -26.58
CA ARG A 285 -17.15 0.56 -27.96
C ARG A 285 -16.19 1.74 -28.13
N GLN A 286 -16.44 2.87 -27.45
CA GLN A 286 -15.55 4.02 -27.48
C GLN A 286 -14.23 3.74 -26.76
N ALA A 287 -14.28 3.09 -25.60
CA ALA A 287 -13.12 2.79 -24.80
C ALA A 287 -12.29 1.61 -25.34
N GLN A 288 -12.87 0.76 -26.22
CA GLN A 288 -12.29 -0.43 -26.81
C GLN A 288 -11.98 -1.56 -25.80
N ALA A 289 -11.41 -1.26 -24.66
CA ALA A 289 -11.19 -2.19 -23.56
C ALA A 289 -11.20 -1.47 -22.22
N GLY A 290 -11.52 -2.18 -21.15
CA GLY A 290 -11.51 -1.62 -19.81
C GLY A 290 -12.23 -2.50 -18.81
N ALA A 291 -12.45 -1.97 -17.61
CA ALA A 291 -13.22 -2.63 -16.58
C ALA A 291 -14.13 -1.65 -15.83
N PHE A 292 -15.23 -2.14 -15.29
CA PHE A 292 -16.16 -1.39 -14.46
C PHE A 292 -16.86 -2.30 -13.46
N GLU A 293 -17.42 -1.69 -12.43
CA GLU A 293 -18.27 -2.37 -11.46
C GLU A 293 -19.74 -2.24 -11.93
N ASP A 294 -20.40 -3.36 -12.04
CA ASP A 294 -21.82 -3.43 -12.39
C ASP A 294 -22.64 -3.83 -11.15
N ALA A 295 -23.30 -2.85 -10.58
CA ALA A 295 -24.16 -3.02 -9.40
C ALA A 295 -25.67 -3.08 -9.77
N SER A 296 -26.02 -3.33 -11.02
CA SER A 296 -27.41 -3.38 -11.50
C SER A 296 -28.15 -4.66 -11.08
N GLY A 297 -27.42 -5.69 -10.65
CA GLY A 297 -27.97 -6.96 -10.21
C GLY A 297 -28.07 -7.09 -8.68
N PRO A 298 -28.51 -8.27 -8.19
CA PRO A 298 -28.59 -8.56 -6.76
C PRO A 298 -27.23 -8.62 -6.07
N GLU A 299 -26.17 -8.83 -6.82
CA GLU A 299 -24.78 -8.85 -6.38
C GLU A 299 -23.96 -7.98 -7.33
N ALA A 300 -23.01 -7.22 -6.76
CA ALA A 300 -22.10 -6.42 -7.57
C ALA A 300 -21.14 -7.32 -8.33
N MET A 301 -20.96 -7.04 -9.62
CA MET A 301 -20.11 -7.79 -10.52
C MET A 301 -18.92 -6.94 -10.94
N LEU A 302 -17.71 -7.46 -10.77
CA LEU A 302 -16.51 -6.88 -11.37
C LEU A 302 -16.45 -7.35 -12.82
N THR A 303 -16.47 -6.41 -13.74
CA THR A 303 -16.70 -6.65 -15.16
C THR A 303 -15.57 -6.04 -15.97
N GLY A 304 -14.84 -6.87 -16.69
CA GLY A 304 -13.89 -6.46 -17.73
C GLY A 304 -14.53 -6.60 -19.10
N PHE A 305 -14.12 -5.79 -20.06
CA PHE A 305 -14.59 -5.88 -21.44
C PHE A 305 -13.51 -5.55 -22.44
N ALA A 306 -13.66 -6.09 -23.65
CA ALA A 306 -12.83 -5.74 -24.81
C ALA A 306 -13.65 -5.88 -26.10
N VAL A 307 -13.38 -5.02 -27.06
CA VAL A 307 -14.01 -5.06 -28.40
C VAL A 307 -13.10 -5.81 -29.36
N ALA A 308 -13.63 -6.83 -30.02
CA ALA A 308 -12.97 -7.54 -31.11
C ALA A 308 -13.13 -6.70 -32.40
N SER A 309 -12.19 -5.80 -32.63
CA SER A 309 -12.23 -4.80 -33.69
C SER A 309 -11.50 -5.21 -34.96
N GLY A 310 -11.08 -6.48 -35.02
CA GLY A 310 -10.44 -7.07 -36.18
C GLY A 310 -8.96 -7.37 -36.02
N TYR A 311 -8.41 -8.04 -37.01
CA TYR A 311 -6.99 -8.40 -37.05
C TYR A 311 -6.48 -8.36 -38.48
N ARG A 312 -5.39 -7.61 -38.75
CA ARG A 312 -4.84 -7.36 -40.07
C ARG A 312 -5.88 -6.79 -41.03
N ASP A 313 -6.16 -7.50 -42.15
CA ASP A 313 -7.12 -7.14 -43.18
C ASP A 313 -8.54 -7.70 -42.92
N TYR A 314 -8.75 -8.42 -41.82
CA TYR A 314 -10.07 -8.76 -41.31
C TYR A 314 -10.65 -7.57 -40.51
N PRO A 315 -11.79 -7.02 -40.94
CA PRO A 315 -12.30 -5.76 -40.38
C PRO A 315 -12.89 -5.87 -38.98
N GLY A 316 -13.04 -7.12 -38.45
CA GLY A 316 -13.75 -7.36 -37.21
C GLY A 316 -15.28 -7.30 -37.32
N LEU A 317 -15.98 -7.93 -36.39
CA LEU A 317 -17.42 -7.85 -36.24
C LEU A 317 -17.84 -6.96 -35.07
N ASN A 318 -16.87 -6.29 -34.44
CA ASN A 318 -17.08 -5.42 -33.28
C ASN A 318 -17.76 -6.14 -32.12
N TRP A 319 -17.52 -7.44 -31.97
CA TRP A 319 -18.04 -8.18 -30.83
C TRP A 319 -17.46 -7.63 -29.53
N ILE A 320 -18.29 -7.56 -28.51
CA ILE A 320 -17.87 -7.12 -27.19
C ILE A 320 -17.75 -8.36 -26.30
N VAL A 321 -16.53 -8.70 -25.97
CA VAL A 321 -16.25 -9.76 -25.01
C VAL A 321 -16.32 -9.16 -23.61
N VAL A 322 -17.03 -9.83 -22.71
CA VAL A 322 -17.23 -9.37 -21.33
C VAL A 322 -16.86 -10.51 -20.39
N SER A 323 -15.88 -10.30 -19.53
CA SER A 323 -15.50 -11.20 -18.45
C SER A 323 -16.04 -10.66 -17.15
N ARG A 324 -16.72 -11.50 -16.34
CA ARG A 324 -17.41 -11.05 -15.13
C ARG A 324 -17.19 -12.03 -13.98
N GLN A 325 -17.00 -11.45 -12.78
CA GLN A 325 -16.89 -12.22 -11.54
C GLN A 325 -17.63 -11.50 -10.41
N PRO A 326 -18.40 -12.23 -9.55
CA PRO A 326 -19.01 -11.63 -8.38
C PRO A 326 -17.96 -11.07 -7.41
N ASP A 327 -18.26 -9.92 -6.79
CA ASP A 327 -17.36 -9.31 -5.82
C ASP A 327 -17.18 -10.19 -4.57
N SER A 328 -18.18 -10.95 -4.19
CA SER A 328 -18.13 -11.91 -3.09
C SER A 328 -17.03 -12.97 -3.28
N VAL A 329 -16.87 -13.46 -4.51
CA VAL A 329 -15.82 -14.42 -4.90
C VAL A 329 -14.46 -13.74 -4.98
N ALA A 330 -14.41 -12.58 -5.62
CA ALA A 330 -13.19 -11.77 -5.75
C ALA A 330 -12.57 -11.45 -4.38
N PHE A 331 -13.41 -11.22 -3.37
CA PHE A 331 -12.95 -10.88 -2.02
C PHE A 331 -12.91 -12.04 -1.03
N ALA A 332 -13.24 -13.27 -1.46
CA ALA A 332 -13.21 -14.44 -0.57
C ALA A 332 -11.83 -14.65 0.09
N ALA A 333 -10.75 -14.57 -0.70
CA ALA A 333 -9.37 -14.64 -0.20
C ALA A 333 -9.02 -13.48 0.74
N THR A 334 -9.51 -12.28 0.44
CA THR A 334 -9.24 -11.07 1.25
C THR A 334 -9.90 -11.14 2.62
N LYS A 335 -11.07 -11.79 2.75
CA LYS A 335 -11.74 -12.01 4.04
C LYS A 335 -10.84 -12.79 5.02
N GLY A 336 -10.14 -13.81 4.54
CA GLY A 336 -9.18 -14.57 5.35
C GLY A 336 -8.05 -13.69 5.90
N ILE A 337 -7.50 -12.83 5.08
CA ILE A 337 -6.44 -11.88 5.46
C ILE A 337 -6.96 -10.90 6.52
N ILE A 338 -8.17 -10.35 6.33
CA ILE A 338 -8.80 -9.43 7.29
C ILE A 338 -8.98 -10.10 8.66
N TRP A 339 -9.50 -11.34 8.70
CA TRP A 339 -9.66 -12.08 9.95
C TRP A 339 -8.32 -12.38 10.64
N THR A 340 -7.28 -12.67 9.85
CA THR A 340 -5.91 -12.88 10.38
C THR A 340 -5.36 -11.60 11.00
N ILE A 341 -5.52 -10.45 10.33
CA ILE A 341 -5.09 -9.13 10.85
C ILE A 341 -5.85 -8.78 12.14
N LEU A 342 -7.17 -8.98 12.15
CA LEU A 342 -8.00 -8.73 13.33
C LEU A 342 -7.61 -9.64 14.50
N GLY A 343 -7.38 -10.93 14.24
CA GLY A 343 -6.95 -11.89 15.25
C GLY A 343 -5.58 -11.55 15.85
N LEU A 344 -4.61 -11.22 14.99
CA LEU A 344 -3.29 -10.80 15.42
C LEU A 344 -3.35 -9.48 16.21
N GLY A 345 -4.11 -8.51 15.70
CA GLY A 345 -4.31 -7.22 16.37
C GLY A 345 -4.98 -7.37 17.74
N PHE A 346 -5.99 -8.23 17.84
CA PHE A 346 -6.63 -8.56 19.13
C PHE A 346 -5.65 -9.22 20.10
N GLY A 347 -4.82 -10.15 19.61
CA GLY A 347 -3.76 -10.78 20.42
C GLY A 347 -2.76 -9.75 20.96
N ILE A 348 -2.30 -8.84 20.11
CA ILE A 348 -1.38 -7.75 20.51
C ILE A 348 -2.06 -6.83 21.54
N ALA A 349 -3.33 -6.47 21.33
CA ALA A 349 -4.08 -5.63 22.26
C ALA A 349 -4.24 -6.30 23.63
N LEU A 350 -4.50 -7.62 23.65
CA LEU A 350 -4.60 -8.40 24.89
C LEU A 350 -3.26 -8.43 25.64
N ILE A 351 -2.15 -8.69 24.92
CA ILE A 351 -0.81 -8.64 25.50
C ILE A 351 -0.53 -7.24 26.05
N GLY A 352 -0.84 -6.19 25.30
CA GLY A 352 -0.70 -4.79 25.73
C GLY A 352 -1.48 -4.50 27.03
N LEU A 353 -2.71 -4.99 27.12
CA LEU A 353 -3.56 -4.83 28.32
C LEU A 353 -2.97 -5.56 29.53
N VAL A 354 -2.46 -6.80 29.32
CA VAL A 354 -1.79 -7.57 30.37
C VAL A 354 -0.52 -6.85 30.83
N CYS A 355 0.31 -6.40 29.90
CA CYS A 355 1.52 -5.63 30.21
C CYS A 355 1.20 -4.33 30.95
N ALA A 356 0.19 -3.58 30.48
CA ALA A 356 -0.27 -2.36 31.15
C ALA A 356 -0.73 -2.62 32.60
N ARG A 357 -1.43 -3.76 32.82
CA ARG A 357 -1.85 -4.18 34.17
C ARG A 357 -0.67 -4.53 35.07
N PHE A 358 0.37 -5.20 34.51
CA PHE A 358 1.58 -5.51 35.26
C PHE A 358 2.39 -4.25 35.59
N ILE A 359 2.59 -3.38 34.62
CA ILE A 359 3.28 -2.08 34.82
C ILE A 359 2.51 -1.22 35.83
N ALA A 360 1.19 -1.11 35.69
CA ALA A 360 0.35 -0.36 36.61
C ALA A 360 0.39 -0.96 38.03
N LYS A 361 0.50 -2.29 38.18
CA LYS A 361 0.71 -2.94 39.49
C LYS A 361 2.09 -2.61 40.09
N GLY A 362 3.13 -2.68 39.24
CA GLY A 362 4.51 -2.44 39.66
C GLY A 362 4.81 -0.99 40.07
N VAL A 363 4.07 -0.05 39.46
CA VAL A 363 4.30 1.40 39.68
C VAL A 363 3.27 2.02 40.65
N ALA A 364 1.99 1.75 40.45
CA ALA A 364 0.94 2.46 41.20
C ALA A 364 0.81 2.00 42.66
N ARG A 365 0.92 0.71 42.94
CA ARG A 365 0.82 0.21 44.32
C ARG A 365 1.94 0.72 45.25
N PRO A 366 3.23 0.55 44.87
CA PRO A 366 4.31 1.06 45.70
C PRO A 366 4.27 2.57 45.88
N LEU A 367 3.86 3.30 44.81
CA LEU A 367 3.72 4.77 44.90
C LEU A 367 2.62 5.20 45.85
N GLN A 368 1.44 4.54 45.83
CA GLN A 368 0.37 4.77 46.79
C GLN A 368 0.81 4.53 48.24
N THR A 369 1.53 3.41 48.46
CA THR A 369 2.05 3.13 49.81
C THR A 369 3.02 4.20 50.28
N ILE A 370 3.84 4.73 49.38
CA ILE A 370 4.77 5.84 49.69
C ILE A 370 4.01 7.12 49.97
N ILE A 371 2.96 7.46 49.17
CA ILE A 371 2.13 8.65 49.36
C ILE A 371 1.36 8.57 50.68
N GLU A 372 0.73 7.42 50.96
CA GLU A 372 0.00 7.21 52.26
C GLU A 372 0.93 7.31 53.46
N ALA A 373 2.15 6.79 53.36
CA ALA A 373 3.16 6.92 54.39
C ALA A 373 3.63 8.37 54.56
N ALA A 374 3.82 9.10 53.45
CA ALA A 374 4.21 10.50 53.45
C ALA A 374 3.09 11.39 54.07
N ASP A 375 1.81 11.11 53.72
CA ASP A 375 0.66 11.85 54.25
C ASP A 375 0.46 11.60 55.77
N LYS A 376 0.73 10.36 56.24
CA LYS A 376 0.73 10.05 57.70
C LYS A 376 1.83 10.79 58.44
N ILE A 377 3.03 10.84 57.87
CA ILE A 377 4.17 11.57 58.46
C ILE A 377 3.91 13.07 58.49
N GLY A 378 3.24 13.63 57.47
CA GLY A 378 2.86 15.05 57.45
C GLY A 378 1.77 15.44 58.47
N ARG A 379 0.99 14.47 58.97
CA ARG A 379 -0.05 14.68 60.00
C ARG A 379 0.43 14.39 61.40
N ASP A 380 1.41 13.51 61.56
CA ASP A 380 1.95 13.12 62.86
C ASP A 380 3.48 13.07 62.82
N PRO A 381 4.16 14.10 63.36
CA PRO A 381 5.63 14.18 63.34
C PRO A 381 6.33 13.04 64.10
N THR A 382 5.58 12.28 64.91
CA THR A 382 6.14 11.15 65.68
C THR A 382 6.33 9.88 64.82
N ILE A 383 5.72 9.81 63.65
CA ILE A 383 5.81 8.67 62.75
C ILE A 383 7.00 8.87 61.77
N SER A 384 8.15 8.32 62.12
CA SER A 384 9.40 8.48 61.31
C SER A 384 9.72 7.32 60.39
N GLN A 385 8.82 6.34 60.17
CA GLN A 385 9.11 5.14 59.40
C GLN A 385 8.28 5.02 58.11
N VAL A 386 8.97 5.01 56.95
CA VAL A 386 8.38 4.64 55.68
C VAL A 386 8.56 3.14 55.45
N PRO A 387 7.50 2.39 55.11
CA PRO A 387 7.61 0.93 54.89
C PRO A 387 8.54 0.62 53.71
N ARG A 388 9.17 -0.57 53.77
CA ARG A 388 9.94 -1.10 52.62
C ARG A 388 8.97 -1.50 51.51
N VAL A 389 9.03 -0.84 50.38
CA VAL A 389 8.26 -1.19 49.20
C VAL A 389 9.09 -1.99 48.23
N SER A 390 8.50 -3.06 47.67
CA SER A 390 9.03 -3.81 46.54
C SER A 390 8.44 -3.25 45.24
N GLY A 391 9.28 -3.04 44.23
CA GLY A 391 8.86 -2.48 42.96
C GLY A 391 10.02 -2.31 42.00
N SER A 392 9.90 -1.43 41.00
CA SER A 392 11.02 -1.11 40.10
C SER A 392 12.21 -0.56 40.88
N ALA A 393 13.41 -0.68 40.30
CA ALA A 393 14.64 -0.18 40.92
C ALA A 393 14.54 1.30 41.34
N GLU A 394 13.81 2.10 40.56
CA GLU A 394 13.55 3.51 40.80
C GLU A 394 12.65 3.73 42.04
N ILE A 395 11.63 2.90 42.20
CA ILE A 395 10.70 2.97 43.34
C ILE A 395 11.40 2.53 44.64
N VAL A 396 12.18 1.46 44.55
CA VAL A 396 13.00 0.99 45.68
C VAL A 396 14.03 2.05 46.06
N ARG A 397 14.67 2.68 45.09
CA ARG A 397 15.59 3.80 45.30
C ARG A 397 14.88 5.02 45.88
N LEU A 398 13.67 5.35 45.35
CA LEU A 398 12.86 6.46 45.85
C LEU A 398 12.45 6.22 47.32
N SER A 399 11.98 5.00 47.65
CA SER A 399 11.62 4.63 49.04
C SER A 399 12.86 4.61 49.94
N ALA A 400 14.02 4.19 49.44
CA ALA A 400 15.27 4.22 50.19
C ALA A 400 15.78 5.66 50.39
N ALA A 401 15.63 6.49 49.32
CA ALA A 401 16.00 7.90 49.38
C ALA A 401 15.07 8.67 50.36
N LEU A 402 13.77 8.40 50.30
CA LEU A 402 12.79 9.03 51.21
C LEU A 402 13.07 8.65 52.69
N ARG A 403 13.37 7.36 52.98
CA ARG A 403 13.81 6.91 54.30
C ARG A 403 15.12 7.57 54.74
N SER A 404 16.03 7.74 53.80
CA SER A 404 17.30 8.42 54.05
C SER A 404 17.10 9.91 54.36
N LEU A 405 16.20 10.54 53.57
CA LEU A 405 15.81 11.95 53.78
C LEU A 405 15.10 12.16 55.09
N LEU A 406 14.17 11.27 55.47
CA LEU A 406 13.46 11.38 56.77
C LEU A 406 14.39 11.15 57.95
N ARG A 407 15.35 10.21 57.85
CA ARG A 407 16.35 10.05 58.88
C ARG A 407 17.29 11.25 58.95
N ARG A 408 17.58 11.88 57.83
CA ARG A 408 18.40 13.10 57.80
C ARG A 408 17.62 14.35 58.29
N ALA A 409 16.31 14.42 57.96
CA ALA A 409 15.43 15.48 58.43
C ALA A 409 15.29 15.46 59.96
N GLY A 410 15.08 14.26 60.56
CA GLY A 410 15.08 14.13 62.00
C GLY A 410 16.46 14.39 62.68
N ALA A 411 17.55 14.25 61.92
CA ALA A 411 18.89 14.67 62.39
C ALA A 411 19.17 16.16 62.09
N ALA A 412 18.54 16.69 61.01
CA ALA A 412 18.78 18.06 60.53
C ALA A 412 17.94 19.13 61.24
N GLU A 413 16.91 18.77 61.99
CA GLU A 413 16.27 19.69 62.95
C GLU A 413 17.27 20.18 63.99
N GLN A 414 18.36 19.41 64.18
CA GLN A 414 19.54 19.81 65.00
C GLN A 414 20.69 20.44 64.20
N GLN A 415 20.67 20.37 62.87
CA GLN A 415 21.82 20.85 62.04
C GLN A 415 21.42 21.79 60.91
N VAL A 416 20.25 22.42 60.97
CA VAL A 416 19.64 23.22 59.89
C VAL A 416 20.48 24.39 59.36
N ILE A 417 21.50 24.83 60.06
CA ILE A 417 22.31 26.00 59.67
C ILE A 417 23.53 25.62 58.78
N GLU A 418 24.07 24.40 58.89
CA GLU A 418 25.24 23.99 58.08
C GLU A 418 24.92 23.23 56.80
N ALA A 419 23.76 22.64 56.68
CA ALA A 419 23.42 21.71 55.60
C ALA A 419 22.94 22.36 54.27
N SER A 420 22.56 23.64 54.29
CA SER A 420 21.99 24.32 53.12
C SER A 420 22.98 24.46 51.93
N SER A 421 24.27 24.64 52.18
CA SER A 421 25.24 24.84 51.10
C SER A 421 25.79 23.54 50.48
N GLN A 422 25.68 22.42 51.22
CA GLN A 422 26.16 21.14 50.74
C GLN A 422 25.13 20.47 49.80
N HIS A 423 23.83 20.70 50.05
CA HIS A 423 22.77 20.10 49.28
C HIS A 423 22.69 20.57 47.83
N GLU A 424 23.02 21.85 47.59
CA GLU A 424 23.05 22.42 46.21
C GLU A 424 24.14 21.78 45.32
N LYS A 425 25.25 21.43 45.92
CA LYS A 425 26.39 20.83 45.19
C LYS A 425 26.12 19.36 44.78
N ASP A 426 25.42 18.61 45.65
CA ASP A 426 25.16 17.20 45.41
C ASP A 426 24.11 17.00 44.31
N VAL A 427 23.12 17.89 44.23
CA VAL A 427 22.09 17.86 43.17
C VAL A 427 22.66 18.17 41.80
N MET A 428 23.62 19.11 41.71
CA MET A 428 24.28 19.43 40.45
C MET A 428 25.15 18.26 39.93
N ALA A 429 25.83 17.56 40.83
CA ALA A 429 26.68 16.42 40.46
C ALA A 429 25.84 15.22 39.94
N LEU A 430 24.69 14.95 40.56
CA LEU A 430 23.80 13.89 40.11
C LEU A 430 23.17 14.18 38.74
N ARG A 431 22.88 15.45 38.46
CA ARG A 431 22.39 15.90 37.18
C ARG A 431 23.41 15.71 36.07
N GLN A 432 24.67 16.03 36.35
CA GLN A 432 25.77 15.89 35.42
C GLN A 432 26.04 14.42 35.07
N LEU A 433 25.97 13.50 36.04
CA LEU A 433 26.15 12.06 35.83
C LEU A 433 25.01 11.40 35.02
N ALA A 434 23.77 11.93 35.13
CA ALA A 434 22.62 11.39 34.42
C ALA A 434 22.51 11.85 32.96
N GLU A 435 23.16 12.96 32.58
CA GLU A 435 23.00 13.62 31.28
C GLU A 435 24.29 13.54 30.43
N THR A 436 25.41 13.00 30.94
CA THR A 436 26.67 12.91 30.19
C THR A 436 27.09 11.48 29.89
N ASP A 437 27.77 11.30 28.77
CA ASP A 437 28.45 10.07 28.38
C ASP A 437 29.86 10.05 29.03
N PRO A 438 30.18 9.02 29.84
CA PRO A 438 31.46 9.02 30.58
C PRO A 438 32.69 8.87 29.69
N LEU A 439 32.52 8.34 28.46
CA LEU A 439 33.64 8.15 27.55
C LEU A 439 33.98 9.43 26.77
N SER A 440 32.97 10.03 26.15
CA SER A 440 33.17 11.24 25.32
C SER A 440 33.16 12.55 26.12
N GLY A 441 32.60 12.54 27.33
CA GLY A 441 32.38 13.74 28.15
C GLY A 441 31.26 14.65 27.63
N LEU A 442 30.59 14.28 26.56
CA LEU A 442 29.46 14.99 25.96
C LEU A 442 28.12 14.56 26.62
N LEU A 443 27.05 15.19 26.21
CA LEU A 443 25.73 14.69 26.58
C LEU A 443 25.57 13.24 26.12
N ASN A 444 24.89 12.43 26.91
CA ASN A 444 24.42 11.13 26.46
C ASN A 444 23.08 11.31 25.68
N ARG A 445 22.61 10.24 25.07
CA ARG A 445 21.36 10.22 24.31
C ARG A 445 20.17 10.78 25.09
N ARG A 446 20.12 10.52 26.41
CA ARG A 446 19.05 11.01 27.29
C ARG A 446 19.14 12.51 27.51
N GLY A 447 20.33 13.02 27.81
CA GLY A 447 20.57 14.46 27.99
C GLY A 447 20.28 15.24 26.71
N PHE A 448 20.66 14.69 25.57
CA PHE A 448 20.32 15.24 24.26
C PHE A 448 18.80 15.30 24.04
N SER A 449 18.10 14.18 24.27
CA SER A 449 16.65 14.08 24.00
C SER A 449 15.85 15.08 24.82
N LEU A 450 16.23 15.34 26.06
CA LEU A 450 15.57 16.35 26.90
C LEU A 450 15.70 17.75 26.29
N LEU A 451 16.92 18.14 25.94
CA LEU A 451 17.19 19.45 25.36
C LEU A 451 16.63 19.61 23.96
N ALA A 452 16.67 18.55 23.15
CA ALA A 452 16.16 18.56 21.79
C ALA A 452 14.64 18.70 21.76
N ASN A 453 13.92 18.01 22.66
CA ASN A 453 12.46 18.16 22.79
C ASN A 453 12.05 19.57 23.27
N GLU A 454 12.79 20.13 24.22
CA GLU A 454 12.56 21.50 24.67
C GLU A 454 12.79 22.51 23.54
N ALA A 455 13.91 22.37 22.81
CA ALA A 455 14.24 23.22 21.67
C ALA A 455 13.22 23.11 20.54
N PHE A 456 12.76 21.90 20.23
CA PHE A 456 11.72 21.68 19.22
C PHE A 456 10.37 22.29 19.67
N GLY A 457 10.04 22.21 20.96
CA GLY A 457 8.88 22.89 21.54
C GLY A 457 8.97 24.43 21.41
N LEU A 458 10.15 25.01 21.51
CA LEU A 458 10.40 26.44 21.29
C LEU A 458 10.32 26.79 19.79
N HIS A 459 10.91 25.98 18.91
CA HIS A 459 10.78 26.12 17.48
C HIS A 459 9.30 26.22 17.05
N ARG A 460 8.45 25.30 17.49
CA ARG A 460 7.02 25.28 17.15
C ARG A 460 6.23 26.49 17.68
N ARG A 461 6.60 27.03 18.83
CA ARG A 461 5.88 28.15 19.48
C ARG A 461 6.33 29.51 19.02
N GLN A 462 7.63 29.68 18.74
CA GLN A 462 8.25 30.97 18.53
C GLN A 462 8.85 31.14 17.13
N GLY A 463 8.85 30.07 16.30
CA GLY A 463 9.39 30.11 14.95
C GLY A 463 10.93 30.13 14.89
N HIS A 464 11.63 29.86 16.00
CA HIS A 464 13.10 29.78 16.00
C HIS A 464 13.57 28.64 15.09
N SER A 465 14.51 28.92 14.20
CA SER A 465 15.06 27.90 13.35
C SER A 465 15.90 26.89 14.15
N LEU A 466 15.71 25.62 13.87
CA LEU A 466 16.34 24.50 14.54
C LEU A 466 16.82 23.48 13.51
N ALA A 467 17.98 22.88 13.76
CA ALA A 467 18.47 21.79 12.91
C ALA A 467 19.14 20.71 13.73
N VAL A 468 19.17 19.53 13.15
CA VAL A 468 19.88 18.37 13.69
C VAL A 468 20.93 17.91 12.71
N LEU A 469 22.13 17.61 13.22
CA LEU A 469 23.15 16.89 12.50
C LEU A 469 23.38 15.54 13.19
N LEU A 470 23.40 14.48 12.43
CA LEU A 470 23.87 13.15 12.82
C LEU A 470 25.26 12.93 12.20
N LEU A 471 26.16 12.48 13.01
CA LEU A 471 27.56 12.25 12.64
C LEU A 471 27.92 10.83 13.02
N ASP A 472 28.66 10.17 12.15
CA ASP A 472 29.10 8.79 12.37
C ASP A 472 30.58 8.66 11.94
N ILE A 473 31.36 7.96 12.74
CA ILE A 473 32.78 7.77 12.49
C ILE A 473 32.97 6.75 11.39
N ASP A 474 33.55 7.20 10.28
CA ASP A 474 33.75 6.34 9.13
C ASP A 474 34.71 5.20 9.46
N PHE A 475 34.33 3.98 9.11
CA PHE A 475 35.14 2.78 9.33
C PHE A 475 35.54 2.52 10.78
N PHE A 476 34.77 2.99 11.77
CA PHE A 476 35.11 2.85 13.19
C PHE A 476 35.31 1.38 13.62
N LYS A 477 34.52 0.48 13.06
CA LYS A 477 34.73 -0.95 13.28
C LYS A 477 36.13 -1.41 12.86
N THR A 478 36.62 -0.92 11.75
CA THR A 478 38.01 -1.22 11.29
C THR A 478 39.05 -0.70 12.27
N VAL A 479 38.83 0.48 12.87
CA VAL A 479 39.71 1.00 13.93
C VAL A 479 39.73 0.03 15.12
N ASN A 480 38.55 -0.40 15.58
CA ASN A 480 38.44 -1.35 16.69
C ASN A 480 39.05 -2.72 16.36
N ASP A 481 38.77 -3.24 15.16
CA ASP A 481 39.26 -4.55 14.73
C ASP A 481 40.79 -4.55 14.53
N THR A 482 41.35 -3.41 14.13
CA THR A 482 42.81 -3.28 13.86
C THR A 482 43.63 -2.88 15.08
N HIS A 483 43.06 -2.03 15.95
CA HIS A 483 43.81 -1.40 17.05
C HIS A 483 43.23 -1.70 18.44
N GLY A 484 42.15 -2.48 18.50
CA GLY A 484 41.45 -2.82 19.74
C GLY A 484 40.47 -1.74 20.20
N HIS A 485 39.52 -2.13 21.05
CA HIS A 485 38.48 -1.23 21.58
C HIS A 485 39.01 -0.02 22.32
N ALA A 486 40.18 -0.16 23.01
CA ALA A 486 40.80 0.98 23.68
C ALA A 486 41.26 2.09 22.71
N ALA A 487 41.66 1.74 21.48
CA ALA A 487 41.94 2.73 20.44
C ALA A 487 40.64 3.42 19.98
N GLY A 488 39.58 2.67 19.81
CA GLY A 488 38.25 3.24 19.51
C GLY A 488 37.75 4.19 20.60
N ASP A 489 37.98 3.86 21.86
CA ASP A 489 37.65 4.73 22.99
C ASP A 489 38.41 6.05 22.95
N VAL A 490 39.72 6.00 22.64
CA VAL A 490 40.52 7.21 22.46
C VAL A 490 40.03 8.04 21.27
N VAL A 491 39.65 7.39 20.17
CA VAL A 491 39.07 8.08 19.01
C VAL A 491 37.79 8.78 19.40
N ILE A 492 36.87 8.08 20.09
CA ILE A 492 35.60 8.66 20.57
C ILE A 492 35.85 9.85 21.48
N GLN A 493 36.82 9.75 22.42
CA GLN A 493 37.19 10.85 23.31
C GLN A 493 37.72 12.06 22.54
N ALA A 494 38.61 11.83 21.59
CA ALA A 494 39.23 12.90 20.80
C ALA A 494 38.17 13.62 19.94
N ILE A 495 37.30 12.87 19.29
CA ILE A 495 36.20 13.42 18.48
C ILE A 495 35.23 14.17 19.39
N GLY A 496 34.82 13.58 20.50
CA GLY A 496 33.92 14.23 21.44
C GLY A 496 34.47 15.60 21.88
N LYS A 497 35.75 15.68 22.23
CA LYS A 497 36.41 16.93 22.59
C LYS A 497 36.47 17.94 21.43
N ALA A 498 36.76 17.47 20.23
CA ALA A 498 36.87 18.33 19.05
C ALA A 498 35.50 18.89 18.64
N LEU A 499 34.46 18.06 18.63
CA LEU A 499 33.10 18.48 18.34
C LEU A 499 32.58 19.49 19.37
N GLY A 500 32.82 19.22 20.66
CA GLY A 500 32.44 20.14 21.74
C GLY A 500 33.14 21.50 21.64
N GLY A 501 34.42 21.52 21.19
CA GLY A 501 35.20 22.76 21.01
C GLY A 501 34.86 23.55 19.74
N ALA A 502 34.27 22.90 18.73
CA ALA A 502 33.94 23.53 17.45
C ALA A 502 32.54 24.17 17.42
N LEU A 503 31.70 23.92 18.41
CA LEU A 503 30.32 24.37 18.50
C LEU A 503 30.17 25.57 19.45
N ARG A 504 29.14 26.36 19.24
CA ARG A 504 28.79 27.49 20.11
C ARG A 504 28.15 26.97 21.42
N ALA A 505 28.15 27.77 22.46
CA ALA A 505 27.52 27.41 23.73
C ALA A 505 26.01 27.13 23.63
N SER A 506 25.33 27.74 22.65
CA SER A 506 23.93 27.50 22.33
C SER A 506 23.73 26.10 21.73
N ASP A 507 24.66 25.61 20.93
CA ASP A 507 24.52 24.32 20.26
C ASP A 507 24.82 23.19 21.25
N LYS A 508 24.19 22.02 20.99
CA LYS A 508 24.35 20.85 21.86
C LYS A 508 24.87 19.69 21.06
N VAL A 509 25.85 19.02 21.60
CA VAL A 509 26.44 17.81 21.02
C VAL A 509 26.34 16.66 22.02
N ALA A 510 26.00 15.48 21.50
CA ALA A 510 25.92 14.28 22.29
C ALA A 510 26.50 13.08 21.55
N ARG A 511 26.93 12.09 22.32
CA ARG A 511 27.17 10.74 21.78
C ARG A 511 25.82 10.00 21.74
N PHE A 512 25.39 9.66 20.54
CA PHE A 512 24.04 9.10 20.30
C PHE A 512 24.02 7.58 20.29
N GLY A 513 25.10 6.95 19.84
CA GLY A 513 25.35 5.50 19.79
C GLY A 513 26.82 5.18 20.02
N GLY A 514 27.24 3.99 19.67
CA GLY A 514 28.61 3.52 19.83
C GLY A 514 29.64 4.46 19.21
N GLU A 515 29.49 4.76 17.93
CA GLU A 515 30.35 5.65 17.13
C GLU A 515 29.60 6.86 16.57
N GLU A 516 28.36 7.06 17.02
CA GLU A 516 27.46 8.09 16.51
C GLU A 516 27.41 9.29 17.45
N PHE A 517 27.46 10.46 16.86
CA PHE A 517 27.24 11.73 17.53
C PHE A 517 26.05 12.46 16.92
N ILE A 518 25.40 13.26 17.73
CA ILE A 518 24.28 14.10 17.30
C ILE A 518 24.50 15.53 17.78
N VAL A 519 24.21 16.46 16.90
CA VAL A 519 24.32 17.89 17.20
C VAL A 519 22.97 18.55 16.97
N LEU A 520 22.55 19.37 17.90
CA LEU A 520 21.40 20.23 17.80
C LEU A 520 21.88 21.67 17.61
N LEU A 521 21.47 22.29 16.54
CA LEU A 521 21.82 23.66 16.18
C LEU A 521 20.62 24.58 16.38
N HIS A 522 20.86 25.69 17.06
CA HIS A 522 19.86 26.71 17.28
C HIS A 522 20.10 27.91 16.35
N GLU A 523 19.02 28.57 15.92
CA GLU A 523 19.04 29.78 15.10
C GLU A 523 19.91 29.64 13.87
N VAL A 524 19.67 28.57 13.09
CA VAL A 524 20.48 28.23 11.92
C VAL A 524 19.59 28.16 10.66
N ASN A 525 20.07 28.76 9.57
CA ASN A 525 19.45 28.68 8.24
C ASN A 525 20.14 27.59 7.38
N GLU A 526 19.70 27.45 6.14
CA GLU A 526 20.21 26.46 5.19
C GLU A 526 21.72 26.58 4.92
N GLU A 527 22.25 27.79 4.81
CA GLU A 527 23.69 28.01 4.62
C GLU A 527 24.47 27.72 5.92
N GLY A 528 23.86 28.05 7.05
CA GLY A 528 24.46 27.85 8.38
C GLY A 528 24.61 26.38 8.72
N ILE A 529 23.60 25.54 8.48
CA ILE A 529 23.70 24.10 8.74
C ILE A 529 24.81 23.46 7.90
N ILE A 530 24.91 23.81 6.61
CA ILE A 530 26.01 23.33 5.73
C ILE A 530 27.36 23.76 6.26
N THR A 531 27.48 25.02 6.63
CA THR A 531 28.74 25.60 7.13
C THR A 531 29.21 24.91 8.41
N VAL A 532 28.31 24.73 9.38
CA VAL A 532 28.61 24.03 10.63
C VAL A 532 28.97 22.57 10.36
N ALA A 533 28.16 21.86 9.58
CA ALA A 533 28.40 20.46 9.24
C ALA A 533 29.75 20.24 8.54
N GLN A 534 30.10 21.10 7.58
CA GLN A 534 31.40 21.06 6.90
C GLN A 534 32.57 21.41 7.84
N ASN A 535 32.36 22.36 8.76
CA ASN A 535 33.38 22.70 9.76
C ASN A 535 33.63 21.51 10.68
N LEU A 536 32.60 20.87 11.21
CA LEU A 536 32.70 19.68 12.05
C LEU A 536 33.41 18.53 11.31
N ARG A 537 33.03 18.26 10.06
CA ARG A 537 33.70 17.25 9.24
C ARG A 537 35.17 17.53 9.07
N ARG A 538 35.52 18.76 8.68
CA ARG A 538 36.95 19.18 8.50
C ARG A 538 37.71 19.16 9.83
N THR A 539 37.08 19.55 10.92
CA THR A 539 37.71 19.52 12.26
C THR A 539 38.09 18.08 12.61
N VAL A 540 37.22 17.09 12.34
CA VAL A 540 37.55 15.68 12.61
C VAL A 540 38.59 15.15 11.63
N GLU A 541 38.46 15.46 10.33
CA GLU A 541 39.42 15.06 9.29
C GLU A 541 40.84 15.56 9.60
N ALA A 542 40.99 16.76 10.22
CA ALA A 542 42.26 17.34 10.61
C ALA A 542 42.81 16.79 11.93
N LEU A 543 42.05 15.96 12.66
CA LEU A 543 42.53 15.41 13.93
C LEU A 543 43.66 14.42 13.70
N SER A 544 44.72 14.64 14.46
CA SER A 544 45.83 13.71 14.62
C SER A 544 45.74 13.13 16.04
N ILE A 545 45.25 11.92 16.16
CA ILE A 545 44.95 11.29 17.46
C ILE A 545 46.10 10.39 17.86
N PRO A 546 46.91 10.79 18.87
CA PRO A 546 48.02 9.97 19.32
C PRO A 546 47.50 8.74 20.07
N TYR A 547 47.95 7.57 19.65
CA TYR A 547 47.67 6.31 20.33
C TYR A 547 48.89 5.40 20.29
N GLN A 548 49.47 5.15 21.46
CA GLN A 548 50.76 4.44 21.59
C GLN A 548 51.83 5.13 20.72
N ASP A 549 52.54 4.39 19.87
CA ASP A 549 53.58 4.90 18.98
C ASP A 549 53.09 5.34 17.59
N ARG A 550 51.78 5.53 17.44
CA ARG A 550 51.13 5.83 16.15
C ARG A 550 50.17 7.01 16.26
N THR A 551 49.85 7.57 15.13
CA THR A 551 48.82 8.59 15.00
C THR A 551 47.65 7.98 14.23
N LEU A 552 46.46 8.00 14.80
CA LEU A 552 45.23 7.59 14.15
C LEU A 552 44.58 8.80 13.50
N THR A 553 44.12 8.61 12.29
CA THR A 553 43.30 9.60 11.57
C THR A 553 41.97 8.94 11.21
N VAL A 554 40.89 9.65 11.40
CA VAL A 554 39.56 9.19 11.10
C VAL A 554 38.78 10.30 10.43
N THR A 555 37.73 9.93 9.71
CA THR A 555 36.81 10.88 9.13
C THR A 555 35.40 10.62 9.69
N ILE A 556 34.50 11.53 9.45
CA ILE A 556 33.10 11.38 9.78
C ILE A 556 32.24 11.65 8.56
N SER A 557 31.15 10.89 8.46
CA SER A 557 30.04 11.25 7.61
C SER A 557 29.02 12.04 8.42
N VAL A 558 28.40 13.04 7.81
CA VAL A 558 27.45 13.92 8.46
C VAL A 558 26.19 13.99 7.65
N GLY A 559 25.07 13.69 8.28
CA GLY A 559 23.72 13.91 7.76
C GLY A 559 23.02 15.00 8.57
N GLY A 560 22.29 15.87 7.91
CA GLY A 560 21.60 16.95 8.60
C GLY A 560 20.22 17.23 8.06
N ALA A 561 19.35 17.75 8.93
CA ALA A 561 18.02 18.20 8.57
C ALA A 561 17.63 19.46 9.36
N LEU A 562 16.96 20.38 8.68
CA LEU A 562 16.31 21.53 9.30
C LEU A 562 14.91 21.11 9.79
N ALA A 563 14.51 21.58 10.95
CA ALA A 563 13.14 21.40 11.41
C ALA A 563 12.19 22.18 10.50
N GLY A 564 11.19 21.50 9.98
CA GLY A 564 10.22 22.03 9.04
C GLY A 564 8.78 22.05 9.60
N PRO A 565 7.85 22.70 8.90
CA PRO A 565 6.49 22.85 9.36
C PRO A 565 5.71 21.52 9.42
N ASN A 566 6.17 20.49 8.72
CA ASN A 566 5.54 19.18 8.66
C ASN A 566 6.04 18.21 9.75
N ASP A 567 7.10 18.55 10.47
CA ASP A 567 7.65 17.70 11.52
C ASP A 567 6.73 17.71 12.75
N ARG A 568 6.39 16.54 13.23
CA ARG A 568 5.51 16.35 14.39
C ARG A 568 6.28 16.48 15.71
N ASP A 569 7.50 15.97 15.71
CA ASP A 569 8.42 16.02 16.82
C ASP A 569 9.88 16.04 16.32
N ILE A 570 10.81 16.13 17.26
CA ILE A 570 12.24 16.15 16.94
C ILE A 570 12.73 14.85 16.30
N GLN A 571 12.01 13.73 16.49
CA GLN A 571 12.38 12.44 15.92
C GLN A 571 12.19 12.44 14.39
N ASP A 572 11.18 13.16 13.88
CA ASP A 572 11.00 13.32 12.43
C ASP A 572 12.22 14.04 11.81
N VAL A 573 12.75 15.05 12.50
CA VAL A 573 13.98 15.77 12.08
C VAL A 573 15.19 14.86 12.14
N ILE A 574 15.31 14.09 13.23
CA ILE A 574 16.41 13.13 13.43
C ILE A 574 16.38 12.06 12.34
N ALA A 575 15.19 11.53 12.00
CA ALA A 575 15.04 10.53 10.95
C ALA A 575 15.49 11.06 9.58
N ARG A 576 15.11 12.30 9.22
CA ARG A 576 15.59 12.93 7.99
C ARG A 576 17.09 13.18 7.99
N ALA A 577 17.67 13.52 9.15
CA ALA A 577 19.10 13.64 9.30
C ALA A 577 19.80 12.27 9.17
N ASP A 578 19.17 11.19 9.64
CA ASP A 578 19.68 9.82 9.50
C ASP A 578 19.66 9.35 8.04
N ASP A 579 18.57 9.61 7.32
CA ASP A 579 18.50 9.35 5.89
C ASP A 579 19.59 10.09 5.11
N ALA A 580 19.83 11.33 5.47
CA ALA A 580 20.91 12.12 4.91
C ALA A 580 22.29 11.54 5.27
N LEU A 581 22.48 11.08 6.49
CA LEU A 581 23.72 10.41 6.93
C LEU A 581 23.96 9.10 6.18
N TYR A 582 22.91 8.33 6.01
CA TYR A 582 22.98 7.12 5.20
C TYR A 582 23.40 7.44 3.75
N GLY A 583 22.81 8.48 3.16
CA GLY A 583 23.21 8.99 1.85
C GLY A 583 24.68 9.39 1.79
N ALA A 584 25.18 10.08 2.82
CA ALA A 584 26.58 10.48 2.92
C ALA A 584 27.52 9.26 2.97
N LYS A 585 27.16 8.23 3.75
CA LYS A 585 27.91 6.97 3.81
C LYS A 585 27.91 6.23 2.46
N ALA A 586 26.74 6.13 1.80
CA ALA A 586 26.59 5.46 0.51
C ALA A 586 27.34 6.18 -0.63
N ALA A 587 27.41 7.50 -0.59
CA ALA A 587 28.10 8.30 -1.59
C ALA A 587 29.64 8.29 -1.47
N GLY A 588 30.22 7.55 -0.51
CA GLY A 588 31.67 7.37 -0.37
C GLY A 588 32.27 7.98 0.91
N ARG A 589 31.45 8.25 1.90
CA ARG A 589 31.85 8.71 3.24
C ARG A 589 32.61 10.06 3.23
N ASN A 590 33.12 10.49 4.40
CA ASN A 590 33.84 11.75 4.61
C ASN A 590 33.16 12.95 3.94
N ARG A 591 31.86 13.08 4.10
CA ARG A 591 31.08 14.14 3.48
C ARG A 591 29.87 14.54 4.29
N VAL A 592 29.31 15.64 3.86
CA VAL A 592 28.06 16.19 4.41
C VAL A 592 26.94 16.01 3.42
N MET A 593 25.79 15.56 3.88
CA MET A 593 24.52 15.63 3.17
C MET A 593 23.47 16.26 4.05
N ILE A 594 22.68 17.16 3.49
CA ILE A 594 21.59 17.83 4.20
C ILE A 594 20.30 17.52 3.47
N ASP A 595 19.31 17.08 4.22
CA ASP A 595 18.00 16.77 3.67
C ASP A 595 17.38 17.96 2.93
N GLY A 596 16.90 17.72 1.71
CA GLY A 596 16.30 18.75 0.85
C GLY A 596 17.28 19.73 0.21
N LEU A 597 18.59 19.66 0.50
CA LEU A 597 19.59 20.59 -0.05
C LEU A 597 20.62 19.85 -0.90
N GLN A 598 20.78 20.28 -2.15
CA GLN A 598 21.90 19.83 -2.99
C GLN A 598 23.17 20.61 -2.60
N ILE A 599 24.10 19.95 -1.95
CA ILE A 599 25.42 20.53 -1.69
C ILE A 599 26.21 20.47 -2.99
N GLN A 600 26.32 21.59 -3.71
CA GLN A 600 27.31 21.72 -4.77
C GLN A 600 28.69 21.61 -4.14
N LEU A 601 29.39 20.51 -4.42
CA LEU A 601 30.81 20.40 -4.16
C LEU A 601 31.53 21.48 -4.98
N ALA A 602 31.85 22.59 -4.35
CA ALA A 602 32.81 23.51 -4.92
C ALA A 602 34.13 22.73 -5.03
N SER A 603 34.45 22.31 -6.26
CA SER A 603 35.75 21.78 -6.61
C SER A 603 36.78 22.89 -6.32
N ALA A 604 37.52 22.75 -5.24
CA ALA A 604 38.74 23.54 -5.04
C ALA A 604 39.72 23.12 -6.12
N VAL A 605 39.86 23.95 -7.14
CA VAL A 605 40.98 23.95 -8.08
C VAL A 605 42.10 24.79 -7.49
N ALA A 606 43.28 24.19 -7.53
CA ALA A 606 44.64 24.70 -7.26
C ALA A 606 45.07 24.79 -5.81
#